data_b04f72d8a4133107cec6b470e133fe37
#
_entry.id   b04f72d8a4133107cec6b470e133fe37
#
_cell.length_a   1.000
_cell.length_b   1.000
_cell.length_c   1.000
_cell.angle_alpha   90.00
_cell.angle_beta   90.00
_cell.angle_gamma   90.00
#
_symmetry.space_group_name_H-M   'P 1'
#
loop_
_entity.id
_entity.type
_entity.pdbx_description
1 polymer ?
#
loop_
_entity_poly.entity_id
_entity_poly.type
_entity_poly.pdbx_seq_one_letter_code
_entity_poly.pdbx_strand_id
1 'polypeptide(L)'
;MNVIDDIGQAASLVSKASRIMVVGNSGAGKTTLSRALASHKKSEYFSIDRDVRWLDNWTQRDGAEQRRILEDIVRRDSWVLYGANPSTFNLRLPRTDVVVWMRLPRATCLMGVARRVARYYGTVRPFMADGCPEPLPNREFLTYIWNFEKRHAPVFVRNFELYGPQVPIFQVKSRAQARQLLDLIGSAH
;
A
#
# COMPACT_ATOMS: atom_id res chain seq x y z
N MET A 1 -9.04 10.60 13.38
CA MET A 1 -8.06 9.59 12.87
C MET A 1 -7.36 8.93 14.06
N ASN A 2 -7.39 7.60 14.18
CA ASN A 2 -6.79 6.83 15.28
C ASN A 2 -5.32 6.48 14.94
N VAL A 3 -4.38 7.34 15.30
CA VAL A 3 -2.94 7.17 15.01
C VAL A 3 -2.25 6.45 16.15
N ILE A 4 -1.46 5.44 15.80
CA ILE A 4 -0.60 4.67 16.71
C ILE A 4 0.84 5.18 16.53
N ASP A 5 1.44 5.67 17.58
CA ASP A 5 2.82 6.19 17.54
C ASP A 5 3.84 5.15 18.04
N ASP A 6 3.45 4.29 18.96
CA ASP A 6 4.32 3.23 19.49
C ASP A 6 4.43 2.04 18.52
N ILE A 7 5.66 1.65 18.18
CA ILE A 7 5.91 0.58 17.22
C ILE A 7 5.63 -0.81 17.80
N GLY A 8 5.77 -1.00 19.12
CA GLY A 8 5.44 -2.27 19.78
C GLY A 8 3.93 -2.49 19.78
N GLN A 9 3.15 -1.43 20.07
CA GLN A 9 1.71 -1.45 19.96
C GLN A 9 1.28 -1.73 18.51
N ALA A 10 1.91 -1.07 17.53
CA ALA A 10 1.63 -1.29 16.12
C ALA A 10 1.92 -2.73 15.70
N ALA A 11 3.05 -3.30 16.13
CA ALA A 11 3.39 -4.69 15.85
C ALA A 11 2.38 -5.67 16.44
N SER A 12 1.93 -5.44 17.68
CA SER A 12 0.88 -6.24 18.32
C SER A 12 -0.45 -6.17 17.54
N LEU A 13 -0.87 -4.97 17.13
CA LEU A 13 -2.08 -4.79 16.33
C LEU A 13 -1.99 -5.49 14.98
N VAL A 14 -0.87 -5.32 14.26
CA VAL A 14 -0.64 -5.96 12.96
C VAL A 14 -0.57 -7.49 13.10
N SER A 15 0.05 -8.01 14.16
CA SER A 15 0.09 -9.45 14.43
C SER A 15 -1.29 -10.07 14.66
N LYS A 16 -2.20 -9.34 15.27
CA LYS A 16 -3.59 -9.79 15.53
C LYS A 16 -4.53 -9.55 14.35
N ALA A 17 -4.21 -8.58 13.49
CA ALA A 17 -5.06 -8.20 12.36
C ALA A 17 -5.15 -9.31 11.32
N SER A 18 -6.34 -9.54 10.78
CA SER A 18 -6.57 -10.41 9.62
C SER A 18 -6.60 -9.62 8.32
N ARG A 19 -7.04 -8.35 8.35
CA ARG A 19 -7.24 -7.50 7.18
C ARG A 19 -6.37 -6.25 7.30
N ILE A 20 -5.25 -6.26 6.58
CA ILE A 20 -4.21 -5.23 6.66
C ILE A 20 -4.19 -4.41 5.37
N MET A 21 -4.38 -3.09 5.48
CA MET A 21 -4.29 -2.16 4.37
C MET A 21 -2.95 -1.42 4.39
N VAL A 22 -2.17 -1.50 3.30
CA VAL A 22 -0.89 -0.79 3.18
C VAL A 22 -0.99 0.30 2.12
N VAL A 23 -0.80 1.55 2.52
CA VAL A 23 -0.92 2.73 1.65
C VAL A 23 0.32 3.61 1.71
N GLY A 24 0.41 4.59 0.81
CA GLY A 24 1.51 5.56 0.79
C GLY A 24 2.00 5.89 -0.62
N ASN A 25 3.03 6.74 -0.70
CA ASN A 25 3.58 7.25 -1.95
C ASN A 25 4.24 6.16 -2.81
N SER A 26 4.37 6.39 -4.11
CA SER A 26 5.16 5.53 -5.01
C SER A 26 6.64 5.54 -4.61
N GLY A 27 7.30 4.39 -4.72
CA GLY A 27 8.71 4.23 -4.30
C GLY A 27 8.94 4.11 -2.79
N ALA A 28 7.88 4.22 -1.95
CA ALA A 28 7.98 4.08 -0.49
C ALA A 28 8.31 2.65 -0.02
N GLY A 29 8.16 1.63 -0.86
CA GLY A 29 8.43 0.24 -0.50
C GLY A 29 7.20 -0.56 -0.06
N LYS A 30 6.00 -0.09 -0.38
CA LYS A 30 4.73 -0.77 -0.05
C LYS A 30 4.71 -2.24 -0.44
N THR A 31 5.09 -2.56 -1.68
CA THR A 31 5.12 -3.93 -2.20
C THR A 31 5.98 -4.86 -1.33
N THR A 32 7.18 -4.40 -0.96
CA THR A 32 8.11 -5.17 -0.13
C THR A 32 7.52 -5.44 1.26
N LEU A 33 7.01 -4.39 1.91
CA LEU A 33 6.40 -4.52 3.23
C LEU A 33 5.17 -5.42 3.20
N SER A 34 4.26 -5.20 2.24
CA SER A 34 3.00 -5.96 2.16
C SER A 34 3.24 -7.45 1.90
N ARG A 35 4.24 -7.79 1.09
CA ARG A 35 4.61 -9.19 0.86
C ARG A 35 5.18 -9.85 2.09
N ALA A 36 6.06 -9.15 2.81
CA ALA A 36 6.61 -9.65 4.05
C ALA A 36 5.47 -9.87 5.09
N LEU A 37 4.56 -8.90 5.24
CA LEU A 37 3.39 -9.04 6.11
C LEU A 37 2.52 -10.23 5.70
N ALA A 38 2.20 -10.38 4.43
CA ALA A 38 1.40 -11.49 3.94
C ALA A 38 2.06 -12.85 4.19
N SER A 39 3.39 -12.94 4.00
CA SER A 39 4.16 -14.14 4.30
C SER A 39 4.14 -14.49 5.79
N HIS A 40 4.41 -13.53 6.69
CA HIS A 40 4.34 -13.73 8.15
C HIS A 40 2.95 -14.16 8.62
N LYS A 41 1.92 -13.55 8.04
CA LYS A 41 0.52 -13.80 8.40
C LYS A 41 -0.08 -15.02 7.71
N LYS A 42 0.61 -15.63 6.74
CA LYS A 42 0.07 -16.66 5.84
C LYS A 42 -1.26 -16.22 5.20
N SER A 43 -1.37 -14.92 4.91
CA SER A 43 -2.57 -14.29 4.35
C SER A 43 -2.42 -14.08 2.85
N GLU A 44 -3.56 -14.01 2.15
CA GLU A 44 -3.56 -13.63 0.74
C GLU A 44 -3.05 -12.20 0.53
N TYR A 45 -2.32 -12.00 -0.56
CA TYR A 45 -1.70 -10.74 -0.92
C TYR A 45 -2.32 -10.17 -2.18
N PHE A 46 -2.84 -8.95 -2.08
CA PHE A 46 -3.48 -8.24 -3.20
C PHE A 46 -2.84 -6.87 -3.45
N SER A 47 -2.75 -6.55 -4.72
CA SER A 47 -2.26 -5.27 -5.22
C SER A 47 -3.36 -4.55 -5.97
N ILE A 48 -3.65 -3.31 -5.60
CA ILE A 48 -4.59 -2.48 -6.38
C ILE A 48 -4.14 -2.35 -7.83
N ASP A 49 -2.84 -2.18 -8.06
CA ASP A 49 -2.33 -2.03 -9.42
C ASP A 49 -2.43 -3.34 -10.23
N ARG A 50 -1.97 -4.47 -9.67
CA ARG A 50 -1.95 -5.75 -10.39
C ARG A 50 -3.32 -6.40 -10.50
N ASP A 51 -4.04 -6.49 -9.38
CA ASP A 51 -5.21 -7.37 -9.30
C ASP A 51 -6.51 -6.64 -9.63
N VAL A 52 -6.52 -5.29 -9.50
CA VAL A 52 -7.74 -4.51 -9.65
C VAL A 52 -7.69 -3.57 -10.85
N ARG A 53 -6.59 -2.82 -11.02
CA ARG A 53 -6.57 -1.66 -11.92
C ARG A 53 -6.12 -1.98 -13.34
N TRP A 54 -4.99 -2.68 -13.50
CA TRP A 54 -4.34 -2.85 -14.80
C TRP A 54 -4.58 -4.23 -15.39
N LEU A 55 -4.91 -4.25 -16.66
CA LEU A 55 -4.82 -5.35 -17.59
C LEU A 55 -3.50 -5.26 -18.37
N ASP A 56 -3.24 -6.21 -19.26
CA ASP A 56 -2.07 -6.21 -20.12
C ASP A 56 -1.88 -4.88 -20.84
N ASN A 57 -0.62 -4.54 -21.11
CA ASN A 57 -0.22 -3.34 -21.85
C ASN A 57 -0.73 -2.03 -21.25
N TRP A 58 -0.78 -1.93 -19.92
CA TRP A 58 -1.25 -0.76 -19.18
C TRP A 58 -2.68 -0.34 -19.52
N THR A 59 -3.48 -1.26 -20.01
CA THR A 59 -4.91 -1.03 -20.25
C THR A 59 -5.62 -0.95 -18.89
N GLN A 60 -6.31 0.15 -18.66
CA GLN A 60 -7.05 0.30 -17.41
C GLN A 60 -8.34 -0.50 -17.47
N ARG A 61 -8.57 -1.34 -16.49
CA ARG A 61 -9.82 -2.08 -16.31
C ARG A 61 -10.99 -1.12 -16.10
N ASP A 62 -12.16 -1.49 -16.58
CA ASP A 62 -13.39 -0.71 -16.35
C ASP A 62 -13.65 -0.46 -14.86
N GLY A 63 -14.20 0.71 -14.55
CA GLY A 63 -14.41 1.14 -13.16
C GLY A 63 -15.40 0.26 -12.38
N ALA A 64 -16.45 -0.22 -13.03
CA ALA A 64 -17.44 -1.12 -12.40
C ALA A 64 -16.80 -2.48 -12.10
N GLU A 65 -15.98 -2.99 -13.00
CA GLU A 65 -15.24 -4.23 -12.80
C GLU A 65 -14.18 -4.10 -11.70
N GLN A 66 -13.40 -2.99 -11.68
CA GLN A 66 -12.48 -2.69 -10.57
C GLN A 66 -13.21 -2.71 -9.22
N ARG A 67 -14.38 -2.10 -9.16
CA ARG A 67 -15.19 -2.06 -7.94
C ARG A 67 -15.64 -3.46 -7.52
N ARG A 68 -16.16 -4.26 -8.44
CA ARG A 68 -16.60 -5.65 -8.18
C ARG A 68 -15.46 -6.51 -7.64
N ILE A 69 -14.30 -6.49 -8.31
CA ILE A 69 -13.12 -7.24 -7.86
C ILE A 69 -12.71 -6.80 -6.45
N LEU A 70 -12.71 -5.50 -6.18
CA LEU A 70 -12.32 -4.98 -4.88
C LEU A 70 -13.32 -5.37 -3.79
N GLU A 71 -14.62 -5.34 -4.07
CA GLU A 71 -15.66 -5.81 -3.16
C GLU A 71 -15.50 -7.29 -2.82
N ASP A 72 -15.12 -8.13 -3.80
CA ASP A 72 -14.85 -9.55 -3.57
C ASP A 72 -13.58 -9.76 -2.70
N ILE A 73 -12.54 -8.97 -2.91
CA ILE A 73 -11.32 -9.03 -2.09
C ILE A 73 -11.63 -8.64 -0.64
N VAL A 74 -12.32 -7.52 -0.40
CA VAL A 74 -12.56 -7.02 0.96
C VAL A 74 -13.59 -7.83 1.76
N ARG A 75 -14.39 -8.68 1.10
CA ARG A 75 -15.31 -9.63 1.76
C ARG A 75 -14.58 -10.81 2.40
N ARG A 76 -13.36 -11.12 1.97
CA ARG A 76 -12.57 -12.24 2.51
C ARG A 76 -12.23 -12.01 3.97
N ASP A 77 -12.02 -13.09 4.71
CA ASP A 77 -11.73 -13.02 6.15
C ASP A 77 -10.31 -12.53 6.44
N SER A 78 -9.37 -12.76 5.51
CA SER A 78 -7.97 -12.40 5.69
C SER A 78 -7.35 -11.90 4.38
N TRP A 79 -6.64 -10.77 4.46
CA TRP A 79 -5.89 -10.22 3.33
C TRP A 79 -4.87 -9.16 3.74
N VAL A 80 -3.83 -9.03 2.93
CA VAL A 80 -2.93 -7.86 2.92
C VAL A 80 -3.11 -7.16 1.58
N LEU A 81 -3.80 -6.03 1.58
CA LEU A 81 -4.14 -5.26 0.39
C LEU A 81 -3.33 -3.96 0.33
N TYR A 82 -2.50 -3.80 -0.70
CA TYR A 82 -1.73 -2.58 -0.87
C TYR A 82 -2.09 -1.79 -2.12
N GLY A 83 -1.91 -0.48 -2.02
CA GLY A 83 -2.12 0.47 -3.10
C GLY A 83 -2.81 1.74 -2.64
N ALA A 84 -2.42 2.87 -3.23
CA ALA A 84 -2.89 4.18 -2.81
C ALA A 84 -4.37 4.37 -3.13
N ASN A 85 -4.79 4.47 -4.32
CA ASN A 85 -6.16 4.70 -4.83
C ASN A 85 -7.21 5.15 -3.79
N PRO A 86 -7.21 6.44 -3.35
CA PRO A 86 -8.09 6.90 -2.27
C PRO A 86 -9.59 6.88 -2.64
N SER A 87 -9.94 6.86 -3.93
CA SER A 87 -11.34 6.74 -4.38
C SER A 87 -12.01 5.42 -3.99
N THR A 88 -11.22 4.43 -3.52
CA THR A 88 -11.73 3.13 -3.08
C THR A 88 -11.67 2.94 -1.56
N PHE A 89 -11.28 3.96 -0.80
CA PHE A 89 -11.15 3.85 0.66
C PHE A 89 -12.50 3.58 1.33
N ASN A 90 -13.61 4.07 0.78
CA ASN A 90 -14.96 3.79 1.23
C ASN A 90 -15.33 2.29 1.20
N LEU A 91 -14.72 1.50 0.34
CA LEU A 91 -14.92 0.05 0.28
C LEU A 91 -13.96 -0.69 1.22
N ARG A 92 -12.71 -0.21 1.31
CA ARG A 92 -11.62 -0.92 2.02
C ARG A 92 -11.62 -0.65 3.52
N LEU A 93 -11.71 0.61 3.94
CA LEU A 93 -11.56 1.01 5.34
C LEU A 93 -12.59 0.38 6.28
N PRO A 94 -13.88 0.27 5.93
CA PRO A 94 -14.86 -0.39 6.81
C PRO A 94 -14.57 -1.86 7.10
N ARG A 95 -13.71 -2.50 6.29
CA ARG A 95 -13.32 -3.91 6.42
C ARG A 95 -11.88 -4.08 6.91
N THR A 96 -11.14 -2.99 7.15
CA THR A 96 -9.73 -2.99 7.54
C THR A 96 -9.58 -3.05 9.05
N ASP A 97 -8.73 -3.95 9.55
CA ASP A 97 -8.41 -4.05 10.98
C ASP A 97 -7.28 -3.09 11.37
N VAL A 98 -6.31 -2.85 10.46
CA VAL A 98 -5.20 -1.91 10.67
C VAL A 98 -4.69 -1.35 9.35
N VAL A 99 -4.32 -0.08 9.35
CA VAL A 99 -3.65 0.58 8.22
C VAL A 99 -2.17 0.77 8.55
N VAL A 100 -1.30 0.34 7.64
CA VAL A 100 0.12 0.70 7.66
C VAL A 100 0.36 1.75 6.57
N TRP A 101 0.57 2.99 6.98
CA TRP A 101 0.77 4.11 6.09
C TRP A 101 2.26 4.42 5.90
N MET A 102 2.81 4.05 4.74
CA MET A 102 4.20 4.32 4.34
C MET A 102 4.38 5.81 3.99
N ARG A 103 4.69 6.64 5.00
CA ARG A 103 4.82 8.10 4.92
C ARG A 103 6.29 8.52 4.92
N LEU A 104 7.06 7.99 3.98
CA LEU A 104 8.49 8.26 3.86
C LEU A 104 8.77 9.63 3.19
N PRO A 105 9.94 10.25 3.48
CA PRO A 105 10.35 11.48 2.81
C PRO A 105 10.35 11.33 1.28
N ARG A 106 9.96 12.42 0.59
CA ARG A 106 9.87 12.43 -0.89
C ARG A 106 11.16 12.01 -1.60
N ALA A 107 12.33 12.43 -1.08
CA ALA A 107 13.63 12.02 -1.62
C ALA A 107 13.82 10.49 -1.57
N THR A 108 13.44 9.85 -0.47
CA THR A 108 13.47 8.39 -0.32
C THR A 108 12.53 7.69 -1.32
N CYS A 109 11.36 8.27 -1.56
CA CYS A 109 10.40 7.76 -2.53
C CYS A 109 10.93 7.88 -3.97
N LEU A 110 11.48 9.03 -4.34
CA LEU A 110 12.10 9.24 -5.65
C LEU A 110 13.28 8.29 -5.89
N MET A 111 14.16 8.13 -4.89
CA MET A 111 15.25 7.15 -4.94
C MET A 111 14.71 5.71 -5.09
N GLY A 112 13.59 5.41 -4.44
CA GLY A 112 12.91 4.12 -4.58
C GLY A 112 12.43 3.86 -6.00
N VAL A 113 11.87 4.88 -6.66
CA VAL A 113 11.45 4.80 -8.08
C VAL A 113 12.68 4.70 -8.98
N ALA A 114 13.72 5.51 -8.77
CA ALA A 114 14.95 5.45 -9.57
C ALA A 114 15.59 4.04 -9.55
N ARG A 115 15.70 3.43 -8.36
CA ARG A 115 16.21 2.05 -8.21
C ARG A 115 15.31 1.02 -8.91
N ARG A 116 13.98 1.21 -8.85
CA ARG A 116 13.02 0.34 -9.51
C ARG A 116 13.17 0.41 -11.03
N VAL A 117 13.27 1.62 -11.59
CA VAL A 117 13.48 1.84 -13.02
C VAL A 117 14.83 1.27 -13.46
N ALA A 118 15.93 1.56 -12.74
CA ALA A 118 17.24 1.02 -13.06
C ALA A 118 17.27 -0.52 -13.09
N ARG A 119 16.40 -1.18 -12.31
CA ARG A 119 16.35 -2.65 -12.25
C ARG A 119 15.39 -3.27 -13.27
N TYR A 120 14.30 -2.60 -13.60
CA TYR A 120 13.17 -3.21 -14.34
C TYR A 120 12.76 -2.46 -15.59
N TYR A 121 13.46 -1.40 -16.00
CA TYR A 121 13.12 -0.65 -17.21
C TYR A 121 12.91 -1.58 -18.41
N GLY A 122 11.79 -1.40 -19.10
CA GLY A 122 11.42 -2.20 -20.26
C GLY A 122 11.01 -3.64 -19.97
N THR A 123 11.02 -4.07 -18.70
CA THR A 123 10.60 -5.43 -18.30
C THR A 123 9.43 -5.37 -17.34
N VAL A 124 8.62 -6.42 -17.32
CA VAL A 124 7.53 -6.55 -16.35
C VAL A 124 8.15 -6.87 -14.99
N ARG A 125 7.97 -5.98 -14.03
CA ARG A 125 8.48 -6.20 -12.67
C ARG A 125 7.67 -7.27 -11.94
N PRO A 126 8.28 -8.04 -11.05
CA PRO A 126 7.54 -8.98 -10.20
C PRO A 126 6.37 -8.30 -9.48
N PHE A 127 5.21 -8.96 -9.46
CA PHE A 127 3.99 -8.47 -8.81
C PHE A 127 3.35 -7.23 -9.47
N MET A 128 3.53 -7.11 -10.79
CA MET A 128 2.75 -6.22 -11.64
C MET A 128 1.88 -7.07 -12.58
N ALA A 129 0.86 -6.46 -13.17
CA ALA A 129 0.05 -7.11 -14.20
C ALA A 129 0.93 -7.52 -15.40
N ASP A 130 0.60 -8.63 -16.02
CA ASP A 130 1.32 -9.13 -17.19
C ASP A 130 1.29 -8.09 -18.33
N GLY A 131 2.29 -8.10 -19.19
CA GLY A 131 2.36 -7.13 -20.28
C GLY A 131 2.52 -5.66 -19.88
N CYS A 132 2.80 -5.34 -18.59
CA CYS A 132 2.99 -3.98 -18.10
C CYS A 132 4.47 -3.71 -17.76
N PRO A 133 5.34 -3.48 -18.78
CA PRO A 133 6.76 -3.20 -18.54
C PRO A 133 6.94 -1.88 -17.77
N GLU A 134 7.95 -1.82 -16.90
CA GLU A 134 8.26 -0.61 -16.14
C GLU A 134 8.70 0.52 -17.08
N PRO A 135 7.93 1.64 -17.14
CA PRO A 135 8.27 2.75 -18.01
C PRO A 135 9.29 3.69 -17.36
N LEU A 136 9.91 4.55 -18.17
CA LEU A 136 10.56 5.74 -17.62
C LEU A 136 9.51 6.64 -16.97
N PRO A 137 9.80 7.19 -15.78
CA PRO A 137 8.87 8.07 -15.10
C PRO A 137 8.75 9.39 -15.87
N ASN A 138 7.54 9.76 -16.24
CA ASN A 138 7.28 11.06 -16.85
C ASN A 138 7.29 12.17 -15.78
N ARG A 139 7.32 13.43 -16.23
CA ARG A 139 7.33 14.61 -15.35
C ARG A 139 6.13 14.66 -14.42
N GLU A 140 4.99 14.25 -14.89
CA GLU A 140 3.74 14.25 -14.11
C GLU A 140 3.83 13.28 -12.92
N PHE A 141 4.31 12.07 -13.15
CA PHE A 141 4.52 11.07 -12.09
C PHE A 141 5.57 11.51 -11.06
N LEU A 142 6.67 12.14 -11.50
CA LEU A 142 7.67 12.68 -10.58
C LEU A 142 7.08 13.83 -9.75
N THR A 143 6.28 14.70 -10.37
CA THR A 143 5.58 15.79 -9.69
C THR A 143 4.55 15.28 -8.69
N TYR A 144 3.83 14.19 -9.02
CA TYR A 144 2.95 13.49 -8.11
C TYR A 144 3.69 13.02 -6.85
N ILE A 145 4.83 12.33 -7.01
CA ILE A 145 5.64 11.83 -5.89
C ILE A 145 6.14 13.00 -5.02
N TRP A 146 6.64 14.06 -5.66
CA TRP A 146 7.19 15.23 -4.98
C TRP A 146 6.15 15.96 -4.13
N ASN A 147 4.94 16.10 -4.66
CA ASN A 147 3.87 16.84 -4.01
C ASN A 147 2.92 15.94 -3.19
N PHE A 148 3.20 14.65 -3.07
CA PHE A 148 2.31 13.69 -2.41
C PHE A 148 1.88 14.16 -1.03
N GLU A 149 2.82 14.61 -0.20
CA GLU A 149 2.54 15.05 1.16
C GLU A 149 1.60 16.25 1.22
N LYS A 150 1.76 17.20 0.29
CA LYS A 150 0.91 18.41 0.25
C LYS A 150 -0.46 18.17 -0.36
N ARG A 151 -0.55 17.35 -1.41
CA ARG A 151 -1.75 17.24 -2.24
C ARG A 151 -2.55 15.96 -2.01
N HIS A 152 -1.89 14.86 -1.66
CA HIS A 152 -2.52 13.54 -1.57
C HIS A 152 -2.66 13.04 -0.14
N ALA A 153 -1.72 13.32 0.76
CA ALA A 153 -1.82 12.93 2.15
C ALA A 153 -3.06 13.53 2.86
N PRO A 154 -3.48 14.78 2.64
CA PRO A 154 -4.72 15.31 3.19
C PRO A 154 -5.97 14.54 2.73
N VAL A 155 -5.99 14.06 1.49
CA VAL A 155 -7.08 13.22 0.97
C VAL A 155 -7.15 11.89 1.71
N PHE A 156 -5.99 11.30 2.05
CA PHE A 156 -5.94 10.08 2.85
C PHE A 156 -6.50 10.33 4.25
N VAL A 157 -6.05 11.39 4.93
CA VAL A 157 -6.55 11.77 6.26
C VAL A 157 -8.06 11.91 6.26
N ARG A 158 -8.61 12.69 5.32
CA ARG A 158 -10.07 12.86 5.18
C ARG A 158 -10.80 11.53 4.99
N ASN A 159 -10.26 10.63 4.17
CA ASN A 159 -10.88 9.33 3.96
C ASN A 159 -10.79 8.43 5.20
N PHE A 160 -9.68 8.47 5.94
CA PHE A 160 -9.54 7.74 7.20
C PHE A 160 -10.59 8.19 8.22
N GLU A 161 -10.79 9.49 8.34
CA GLU A 161 -11.79 10.07 9.24
C GLU A 161 -13.22 9.74 8.83
N LEU A 162 -13.49 9.73 7.52
CA LEU A 162 -14.83 9.52 7.00
C LEU A 162 -15.24 8.04 6.99
N TYR A 163 -14.35 7.14 6.59
CA TYR A 163 -14.68 5.74 6.31
C TYR A 163 -14.10 4.73 7.30
N GLY A 164 -13.15 5.16 8.14
CA GLY A 164 -12.51 4.29 9.12
C GLY A 164 -12.01 5.05 10.36
N PRO A 165 -12.86 5.85 11.04
CA PRO A 165 -12.41 6.71 12.15
C PRO A 165 -11.81 5.91 13.31
N GLN A 166 -12.23 4.68 13.51
CA GLN A 166 -11.77 3.78 14.57
C GLN A 166 -10.58 2.89 14.14
N VAL A 167 -10.31 2.79 12.84
CA VAL A 167 -9.24 1.93 12.33
C VAL A 167 -7.88 2.47 12.80
N PRO A 168 -7.07 1.66 13.51
CA PRO A 168 -5.74 2.06 13.91
C PRO A 168 -4.84 2.25 12.69
N ILE A 169 -4.07 3.35 12.68
CA ILE A 169 -3.19 3.75 11.59
C ILE A 169 -1.78 3.91 12.12
N PHE A 170 -0.88 3.05 11.70
CA PHE A 170 0.54 3.18 11.98
C PHE A 170 1.27 3.87 10.83
N GLN A 171 1.94 4.98 11.11
CA GLN A 171 2.70 5.75 10.13
C GLN A 171 4.16 5.30 10.12
N VAL A 172 4.58 4.64 9.05
CA VAL A 172 5.99 4.27 8.83
C VAL A 172 6.72 5.41 8.16
N LYS A 173 7.66 6.04 8.88
CA LYS A 173 8.40 7.24 8.44
C LYS A 173 9.77 6.92 7.83
N SER A 174 10.28 5.69 7.99
CA SER A 174 11.57 5.27 7.45
C SER A 174 11.58 3.78 7.07
N ARG A 175 12.55 3.40 6.23
CA ARG A 175 12.77 1.97 5.91
C ARG A 175 13.27 1.16 7.11
N ALA A 176 14.00 1.80 8.03
CA ALA A 176 14.44 1.17 9.28
C ALA A 176 13.23 0.83 10.14
N GLN A 177 12.28 1.76 10.30
CA GLN A 177 11.04 1.53 11.03
C GLN A 177 10.19 0.42 10.39
N ALA A 178 10.14 0.34 9.05
CA ALA A 178 9.45 -0.76 8.37
C ALA A 178 10.08 -2.13 8.67
N ARG A 179 11.43 -2.21 8.71
CA ARG A 179 12.14 -3.44 9.10
C ARG A 179 11.87 -3.79 10.57
N GLN A 180 12.03 -2.82 11.47
CA GLN A 180 11.75 -3.02 12.89
C GLN A 180 10.34 -3.54 13.15
N LEU A 181 9.33 -3.02 12.42
CA LEU A 181 7.97 -3.53 12.51
C LEU A 181 7.90 -5.03 12.14
N LEU A 182 8.56 -5.43 11.04
CA LEU A 182 8.59 -6.82 10.60
C LEU A 182 9.35 -7.72 11.60
N ASP A 183 10.46 -7.26 12.15
CA ASP A 183 11.25 -7.99 13.14
C ASP A 183 10.43 -8.27 14.42
N LEU A 184 9.69 -7.25 14.89
CA LEU A 184 8.82 -7.40 16.05
C LEU A 184 7.65 -8.37 15.79
N ILE A 185 7.08 -8.36 14.57
CA ILE A 185 6.02 -9.31 14.19
C ILE A 185 6.58 -10.73 14.08
N GLY A 186 7.78 -10.89 13.52
CA GLY A 186 8.43 -12.19 13.39
C GLY A 186 8.89 -12.81 14.72
N SER A 187 9.20 -11.97 15.71
CA SER A 187 9.61 -12.40 17.05
C SER A 187 8.44 -12.78 17.97
N ALA A 188 7.21 -12.50 17.55
CA ALA A 188 6.00 -12.76 18.33
C ALA A 188 5.38 -14.16 18.05
N HIS A 189 6.08 -14.98 17.27
CA HIS A 189 5.76 -16.38 16.95
C HIS A 189 6.89 -17.31 17.37
#